data_e9c683e0ba68eda008a97c759b5806ed
#
_entry.id   e9c683e0ba68eda008a97c759b5806ed
#
_cell.length_a   1.000
_cell.length_b   1.000
_cell.length_c   1.000
_cell.angle_alpha   90.00
_cell.angle_beta   90.00
_cell.angle_gamma   90.00
#
_symmetry.space_group_name_H-M   'P 1'
#
loop_
_entity.id
_entity.type
_entity.pdbx_description
1 polymer ?
#
loop_
_entity_poly.entity_id
_entity_poly.type
_entity_poly.pdbx_seq_one_letter_code
_entity_poly.pdbx_strand_id
1 'polypeptide(L)'
;MWEAFAGESQARNKYTYFASKAKKEGYEQISAIFTETANNEKEHAKIWFKLLMENGEIPDTLTCLKMAAAGENEEHTSMYPRMAAEAKAEGF
;
A
#
# COMPACT_ATOMS: atom_id res chain seq x y z
N MET A 1 -14.68 -2.65 9.09
CA MET A 1 -13.23 -2.38 9.18
C MET A 1 -12.51 -2.45 7.83
N TRP A 2 -12.83 -3.44 6.99
CA TRP A 2 -12.26 -3.47 5.64
C TRP A 2 -12.67 -2.25 4.81
N GLU A 3 -13.88 -1.78 5.00
CA GLU A 3 -14.38 -0.58 4.33
C GLU A 3 -13.58 0.65 4.72
N ALA A 4 -13.22 0.78 6.00
CA ALA A 4 -12.39 1.89 6.47
C ALA A 4 -10.99 1.82 5.86
N PHE A 5 -10.39 0.64 5.83
CA PHE A 5 -9.09 0.45 5.20
C PHE A 5 -9.15 0.79 3.71
N ALA A 6 -10.18 0.32 3.01
CA ALA A 6 -10.35 0.58 1.59
C ALA A 6 -10.52 2.08 1.31
N GLY A 7 -11.35 2.75 2.11
CA GLY A 7 -11.58 4.19 1.96
C GLY A 7 -10.31 5.00 2.17
N GLU A 8 -9.56 4.70 3.24
CA GLU A 8 -8.30 5.41 3.52
C GLU A 8 -7.26 5.13 2.44
N SER A 9 -7.21 3.90 1.93
CA SER A 9 -6.28 3.53 0.86
C SER A 9 -6.60 4.24 -0.44
N GLN A 10 -7.87 4.35 -0.79
CA GLN A 10 -8.31 5.09 -1.98
C GLN A 10 -7.96 6.57 -1.85
N ALA A 11 -8.19 7.16 -0.69
CA ALA A 11 -7.86 8.56 -0.43
C ALA A 11 -6.35 8.78 -0.55
N ARG A 12 -5.55 7.88 0.01
CA ARG A 12 -4.09 7.98 -0.08
C ARG A 12 -3.62 8.00 -1.53
N ASN A 13 -4.13 7.09 -2.36
CA ASN A 13 -3.73 7.02 -3.75
C ASN A 13 -4.19 8.26 -4.52
N LYS A 14 -5.42 8.71 -4.28
CA LYS A 14 -5.96 9.90 -4.90
C LYS A 14 -5.08 11.12 -4.63
N TYR A 15 -4.71 11.33 -3.37
CA TYR A 15 -3.88 12.48 -3.00
C TYR A 15 -2.45 12.35 -3.52
N THR A 16 -1.92 11.14 -3.65
CA THR A 16 -0.62 10.91 -4.28
C THR A 16 -0.66 11.37 -5.75
N TYR A 17 -1.72 11.03 -6.47
CA TYR A 17 -1.89 11.43 -7.86
C TYR A 17 -2.07 12.94 -7.98
N PHE A 18 -2.83 13.54 -7.07
CA PHE A 18 -3.01 14.99 -7.05
C PHE A 18 -1.69 15.71 -6.81
N ALA A 19 -0.86 15.19 -5.91
CA ALA A 19 0.45 15.77 -5.64
C ALA A 19 1.34 15.74 -6.88
N SER A 20 1.34 14.62 -7.59
CA SER A 20 2.12 14.48 -8.81
C SER A 20 1.68 15.47 -9.88
N LYS A 21 0.38 15.63 -10.05
CA LYS A 21 -0.17 16.58 -11.03
C LYS A 21 0.18 18.02 -10.66
N ALA A 22 0.02 18.38 -9.39
CA ALA A 22 0.34 19.72 -8.92
C ALA A 22 1.81 20.04 -9.14
N LYS A 23 2.69 19.09 -8.88
CA LYS A 23 4.13 19.28 -9.10
C LYS A 23 4.44 19.52 -10.57
N LYS A 24 3.83 18.75 -11.46
CA LYS A 24 4.03 18.91 -12.91
C LYS A 24 3.58 20.26 -13.40
N GLU A 25 2.57 20.82 -12.77
CA GLU A 25 2.05 22.15 -13.14
C GLU A 25 2.74 23.30 -12.42
N GLY A 26 3.75 23.00 -11.60
CA GLY A 26 4.56 24.03 -10.95
C GLY A 26 4.03 24.51 -9.60
N TYR A 27 3.02 23.83 -9.03
CA TYR A 27 2.44 24.20 -7.74
C TYR A 27 3.09 23.42 -6.61
N GLU A 28 4.32 23.81 -6.26
CA GLU A 28 5.14 23.05 -5.29
C GLU A 28 4.51 22.99 -3.90
N GLN A 29 3.96 24.10 -3.39
CA GLN A 29 3.34 24.10 -2.06
C GLN A 29 2.08 23.26 -2.03
N ILE A 30 1.26 23.34 -3.07
CA ILE A 30 0.05 22.52 -3.16
C ILE A 30 0.42 21.05 -3.25
N SER A 31 1.44 20.73 -4.04
CA SER A 31 1.95 19.37 -4.13
C SER A 31 2.40 18.84 -2.77
N ALA A 32 3.11 19.67 -1.99
CA ALA A 32 3.57 19.28 -0.66
C ALA A 32 2.40 19.01 0.29
N ILE A 33 1.33 19.81 0.22
CA ILE A 33 0.13 19.61 1.04
C ILE A 33 -0.53 18.28 0.67
N PHE A 34 -0.68 17.98 -0.61
CA PHE A 34 -1.26 16.70 -1.05
C PHE A 34 -0.40 15.51 -0.63
N THR A 35 0.92 15.65 -0.70
CA THR A 35 1.83 14.59 -0.26
C THR A 35 1.69 14.35 1.25
N GLU A 36 1.62 15.40 2.03
CA GLU A 36 1.42 15.27 3.48
C GLU A 36 0.09 14.60 3.79
N THR A 37 -0.98 15.01 3.10
CA THR A 37 -2.29 14.40 3.27
C THR A 37 -2.26 12.91 2.89
N ALA A 38 -1.60 12.57 1.78
CA ALA A 38 -1.45 11.18 1.36
C ALA A 38 -0.70 10.36 2.41
N ASN A 39 0.34 10.91 3.01
CA ASN A 39 1.10 10.23 4.05
C ASN A 39 0.27 10.02 5.31
N ASN A 40 -0.57 10.99 5.68
CA ASN A 40 -1.49 10.84 6.81
C ASN A 40 -2.52 9.72 6.54
N GLU A 41 -3.06 9.67 5.32
CA GLU A 41 -4.01 8.62 4.94
C GLU A 41 -3.34 7.24 4.90
N LYS A 42 -2.08 7.18 4.49
CA LYS A 42 -1.30 5.94 4.52
C LYS A 42 -1.16 5.42 5.95
N GLU A 43 -0.87 6.30 6.91
CA GLU A 43 -0.75 5.90 8.31
C GLU A 43 -2.10 5.46 8.88
N HIS A 44 -3.19 6.14 8.52
CA HIS A 44 -4.53 5.72 8.92
C HIS A 44 -4.86 4.34 8.36
N ALA A 45 -4.58 4.11 7.07
CA ALA A 45 -4.80 2.82 6.44
C ALA A 45 -3.99 1.73 7.12
N LYS A 46 -2.76 2.01 7.50
CA LYS A 46 -1.88 1.07 8.19
C LYS A 46 -2.46 0.67 9.55
N ILE A 47 -3.03 1.63 10.28
CA ILE A 47 -3.69 1.34 11.57
C ILE A 47 -4.86 0.37 11.35
N TRP A 48 -5.72 0.65 10.38
CA TRP A 48 -6.84 -0.25 10.05
C TRP A 48 -6.35 -1.62 9.61
N PHE A 49 -5.31 -1.65 8.78
CA PHE A 49 -4.74 -2.91 8.31
C PHE A 49 -4.23 -3.76 9.46
N LYS A 50 -3.52 -3.17 10.42
CA LYS A 50 -3.05 -3.89 11.59
C LYS A 50 -4.18 -4.44 12.43
N LEU A 51 -5.26 -3.68 12.59
CA LEU A 51 -6.44 -4.14 13.33
C LEU A 51 -7.13 -5.32 12.65
N LEU A 52 -6.99 -5.45 11.34
CA LEU A 52 -7.56 -6.57 10.59
C LEU A 52 -6.68 -7.82 10.64
N MET A 53 -5.43 -7.70 11.07
CA MET A 53 -4.54 -8.84 11.23
C MET A 53 -4.83 -9.58 12.53
N GLU A 54 -4.63 -10.88 12.53
CA GLU A 54 -4.96 -11.77 13.64
C GLU A 54 -4.36 -11.32 14.98
N ASN A 55 -3.11 -10.86 14.97
CA ASN A 55 -2.41 -10.45 16.18
C ASN A 55 -2.30 -8.92 16.32
N GLY A 56 -3.04 -8.17 15.51
CA GLY A 56 -2.95 -6.71 15.52
C GLY A 56 -1.64 -6.15 14.99
N GLU A 57 -0.86 -6.97 14.30
CA GLU A 57 0.42 -6.58 13.73
C GLU A 57 0.57 -7.12 12.31
N ILE A 58 1.37 -6.43 11.50
CA ILE A 58 1.73 -6.95 10.18
C ILE A 58 2.63 -8.16 10.40
N PRO A 59 2.33 -9.32 9.76
CA PRO A 59 3.10 -10.52 9.97
C PRO A 59 4.51 -10.44 9.36
N ASP A 60 5.30 -11.48 9.58
CA ASP A 60 6.65 -11.53 9.04
C ASP A 60 6.65 -11.63 7.50
N THR A 61 7.81 -11.47 6.91
CA THR A 61 7.97 -11.46 5.46
C THR A 61 7.46 -12.72 4.79
N LEU A 62 7.76 -13.88 5.37
CA LEU A 62 7.31 -15.15 4.77
C LEU A 62 5.78 -15.24 4.76
N THR A 63 5.15 -14.87 5.86
CA THR A 63 3.68 -14.85 5.94
C THR A 63 3.10 -13.83 4.97
N CYS A 64 3.71 -12.65 4.86
CA CYS A 64 3.28 -11.65 3.88
C CYS A 64 3.36 -12.19 2.45
N LEU A 65 4.40 -12.93 2.11
CA LEU A 65 4.54 -13.54 0.80
C LEU A 65 3.43 -14.55 0.53
N LYS A 66 3.08 -15.36 1.53
CA LYS A 66 2.00 -16.33 1.39
C LYS A 66 0.66 -15.63 1.18
N MET A 67 0.41 -14.55 1.91
CA MET A 67 -0.81 -13.77 1.75
C MET A 67 -0.88 -13.11 0.37
N ALA A 68 0.23 -12.56 -0.09
CA ALA A 68 0.31 -11.96 -1.41
C ALA A 68 0.06 -13.00 -2.50
N ALA A 69 0.63 -14.20 -2.36
CA ALA A 69 0.41 -15.29 -3.31
C ALA A 69 -1.06 -15.67 -3.37
N ALA A 70 -1.72 -15.78 -2.22
CA ALA A 70 -3.13 -16.11 -2.17
C ALA A 70 -3.99 -15.04 -2.84
N GLY A 71 -3.66 -13.76 -2.64
CA GLY A 71 -4.37 -12.65 -3.27
C GLY A 71 -4.16 -12.61 -4.78
N GLU A 72 -2.92 -12.77 -5.21
CA GLU A 72 -2.57 -12.74 -6.64
C GLU A 72 -3.17 -13.89 -7.44
N ASN A 73 -3.51 -14.96 -6.77
CA ASN A 73 -4.11 -16.12 -7.42
C ASN A 73 -5.39 -15.76 -8.19
N GLU A 74 -6.06 -14.69 -7.81
CA GLU A 74 -7.26 -14.23 -8.50
C GLU A 74 -6.98 -13.27 -9.65
N GLU A 75 -5.87 -12.58 -9.60
CA GLU A 75 -5.57 -11.51 -10.54
C GLU A 75 -4.58 -11.88 -11.65
N HIS A 76 -3.87 -12.97 -11.51
CA HIS A 76 -2.90 -13.45 -12.50
C HIS A 76 -1.91 -12.39 -12.95
N THR A 77 -1.44 -11.58 -12.04
CA THR A 77 -0.50 -10.53 -12.39
C THR A 77 0.92 -11.09 -12.51
N SER A 78 1.78 -10.37 -13.20
CA SER A 78 3.19 -10.71 -13.29
C SER A 78 3.94 -10.40 -11.99
N MET A 79 3.31 -9.75 -11.05
CA MET A 79 3.91 -9.36 -9.78
C MET A 79 4.31 -10.57 -8.93
N TYR A 80 3.46 -11.60 -8.87
CA TYR A 80 3.74 -12.74 -8.02
C TYR A 80 5.01 -13.52 -8.42
N PRO A 81 5.22 -13.89 -9.70
CA PRO A 81 6.47 -14.54 -10.08
C PRO A 81 7.70 -13.70 -9.77
N ARG A 82 7.61 -12.39 -9.96
CA ARG A 82 8.68 -11.46 -9.65
C ARG A 82 8.99 -11.44 -8.16
N MET A 83 7.96 -11.37 -7.31
CA MET A 83 8.13 -11.38 -5.86
C MET A 83 8.74 -12.70 -5.39
N ALA A 84 8.34 -13.82 -5.97
CA ALA A 84 8.89 -15.13 -5.64
C ALA A 84 10.38 -15.20 -6.00
N ALA A 85 10.76 -14.66 -7.15
CA ALA A 85 12.15 -14.63 -7.57
C ALA A 85 13.02 -13.77 -6.64
N GLU A 86 12.52 -12.61 -6.26
CA GLU A 86 13.20 -11.72 -5.33
C GLU A 86 13.34 -12.35 -3.94
N ALA A 87 12.28 -13.01 -3.47
CA ALA A 87 12.30 -13.70 -2.19
C ALA A 87 13.33 -14.81 -2.18
N LYS A 88 13.43 -15.59 -3.25
CA LYS A 88 14.41 -16.64 -3.38
C LYS A 88 15.83 -16.09 -3.34
N ALA A 89 16.06 -14.96 -4.01
CA ALA A 89 17.36 -14.29 -4.00
C ALA A 89 17.74 -13.82 -2.60
N GLU A 90 16.76 -13.49 -1.76
CA GLU A 90 16.98 -13.05 -0.38
C GLU A 90 16.99 -14.20 0.63
N GLY A 91 16.83 -15.43 0.20
CA GLY A 91 16.92 -16.60 1.07
C GLY A 91 15.61 -17.10 1.64
N PHE A 92 14.49 -16.74 1.06
CA PHE A 92 13.18 -17.24 1.47
C PHE A 92 12.76 -18.45 0.67
#